data_02b4e1c69a87e25574164735cb5780af
#
_entry.id   02b4e1c69a87e25574164735cb5780af
#
_cell.length_a   1.000
_cell.length_b   1.000
_cell.length_c   1.000
_cell.angle_alpha   90.00
_cell.angle_beta   90.00
_cell.angle_gamma   90.00
#
_symmetry.space_group_name_H-M   'P 1'
#
loop_
_entity.id
_entity.type
_entity.pdbx_description
1 polymer ?
#
loop_
_entity_poly.entity_id
_entity_poly.type
_entity_poly.pdbx_seq_one_letter_code
_entity_poly.pdbx_strand_id
1 'polypeptide(L)'
;TSIKLRNDKLVITLPYDTFKVDQLKSITGVKWNTDTNKWTAPTTSLGDIIEWANKFEINVPEDVQHYADIEAEKETTAINLSKAVDADINIPALQLNLYPYQRAGVAYATEKKRCFIADEMGLGKSLQALAVTEHTNQYPALIVCPPSLIQDWHNKINEALPNRTANNIQGRKETPPNETDYTIIGYSNLNHHKSALKNNNYKTLILDESHYCKNRTAQRTKAAKNISKSIPDNGNILLLTGTPITNRPDEYAAQLEIIGQIDKLGGLWNFYKRYCAAY
;
A
#
# COMPACT_ATOMS: atom_id res chain seq x y z
N THR A 1 16.39 31.38 4.15
CA THR A 1 15.63 30.10 4.18
C THR A 1 15.51 29.53 2.77
N SER A 2 15.63 28.22 2.59
CA SER A 2 15.36 27.56 1.32
C SER A 2 14.70 26.21 1.55
N ILE A 3 13.79 25.83 0.66
CA ILE A 3 13.13 24.53 0.61
C ILE A 3 13.52 23.88 -0.71
N LYS A 4 13.89 22.62 -0.72
CA LYS A 4 14.28 21.88 -1.94
C LYS A 4 13.76 20.44 -1.87
N LEU A 5 13.28 19.92 -2.97
CA LEU A 5 12.98 18.50 -3.11
C LEU A 5 14.24 17.75 -3.59
N ARG A 6 14.64 16.68 -2.87
CA ARG A 6 15.77 15.81 -3.23
C ARG A 6 15.49 14.37 -2.81
N ASN A 7 15.58 13.44 -3.75
CA ASN A 7 15.42 11.99 -3.48
C ASN A 7 14.17 11.69 -2.65
N ASP A 8 13.02 12.20 -3.05
CA ASP A 8 11.72 12.06 -2.39
C ASP A 8 11.69 12.55 -0.92
N LYS A 9 12.55 13.52 -0.60
CA LYS A 9 12.56 14.21 0.68
C LYS A 9 12.64 15.70 0.49
N LEU A 10 12.01 16.43 1.40
CA LEU A 10 12.18 17.86 1.51
C LEU A 10 13.42 18.15 2.33
N VAL A 11 14.26 19.02 1.83
CA VAL A 11 15.46 19.53 2.51
C VAL A 11 15.26 21.02 2.76
N ILE A 12 15.23 21.40 4.04
CA ILE A 12 14.94 22.78 4.47
C ILE A 12 16.19 23.34 5.12
N THR A 13 16.66 24.47 4.62
CA THR A 13 17.74 25.25 5.24
C THR A 13 17.13 26.49 5.85
N LEU A 14 17.28 26.65 7.15
CA LEU A 14 16.71 27.74 7.93
C LEU A 14 17.83 28.40 8.79
N PRO A 15 18.04 29.70 8.72
CA PRO A 15 18.80 30.41 9.73
C PRO A 15 18.20 30.17 11.12
N TYR A 16 19.03 30.12 12.14
CA TYR A 16 18.55 29.88 13.50
C TYR A 16 17.54 30.93 13.92
N ASP A 17 16.32 30.52 14.12
CA ASP A 17 15.19 31.32 14.63
C ASP A 17 14.36 30.35 15.48
N THR A 18 14.36 30.55 16.77
CA THR A 18 13.77 29.66 17.75
C THR A 18 12.29 29.43 17.47
N PHE A 19 11.54 30.47 17.12
CA PHE A 19 10.09 30.34 16.90
C PHE A 19 9.77 29.58 15.62
N LYS A 20 10.46 29.89 14.51
CA LYS A 20 10.29 29.16 13.24
C LYS A 20 10.72 27.72 13.38
N VAL A 21 11.82 27.44 14.08
CA VAL A 21 12.34 26.08 14.32
C VAL A 21 11.37 25.26 15.16
N ASP A 22 10.78 25.81 16.20
CA ASP A 22 9.86 25.08 17.06
C ASP A 22 8.55 24.76 16.32
N GLN A 23 8.05 25.66 15.48
CA GLN A 23 6.92 25.38 14.59
C GLN A 23 7.28 24.30 13.55
N LEU A 24 8.47 24.39 12.94
CA LEU A 24 8.93 23.38 11.98
C LEU A 24 9.06 21.98 12.62
N LYS A 25 9.56 21.89 13.83
CA LYS A 25 9.65 20.63 14.59
C LYS A 25 8.30 20.01 14.92
N SER A 26 7.26 20.81 15.04
CA SER A 26 5.91 20.32 15.31
C SER A 26 5.29 19.58 14.09
N ILE A 27 5.81 19.82 12.89
CA ILE A 27 5.35 19.14 11.67
C ILE A 27 5.80 17.68 11.71
N THR A 28 4.87 16.80 11.45
CA THR A 28 5.09 15.34 11.47
C THR A 28 6.19 14.95 10.48
N GLY A 29 7.18 14.17 10.95
CA GLY A 29 8.23 13.62 10.10
C GLY A 29 9.42 14.54 9.85
N VAL A 30 9.37 15.81 10.29
CA VAL A 30 10.52 16.73 10.22
C VAL A 30 11.59 16.28 11.21
N LYS A 31 12.83 16.20 10.73
CA LYS A 31 14.02 15.80 11.51
C LYS A 31 15.23 16.67 11.17
N TRP A 32 16.02 16.96 12.19
CA TRP A 32 17.34 17.56 11.99
C TRP A 32 18.34 16.50 11.53
N ASN A 33 19.06 16.80 10.47
CA ASN A 33 20.16 15.96 9.99
C ASN A 33 21.50 16.62 10.40
N THR A 34 22.19 15.98 11.31
CA THR A 34 23.46 16.46 11.88
C THR A 34 24.59 16.47 10.86
N ASP A 35 24.59 15.56 9.90
CA ASP A 35 25.68 15.41 8.92
C ASP A 35 25.64 16.55 7.88
N THR A 36 24.45 17.03 7.56
CA THR A 36 24.25 18.08 6.56
C THR A 36 23.91 19.43 7.14
N ASN A 37 23.66 19.51 8.46
CA ASN A 37 23.16 20.69 9.16
C ASN A 37 21.91 21.29 8.49
N LYS A 38 20.94 20.41 8.16
CA LYS A 38 19.69 20.79 7.52
C LYS A 38 18.51 20.02 8.11
N TRP A 39 17.34 20.61 7.99
CA TRP A 39 16.08 19.90 8.28
C TRP A 39 15.70 19.03 7.10
N THR A 40 15.18 17.86 7.38
CA THR A 40 14.65 16.94 6.37
C THR A 40 13.23 16.54 6.74
N ALA A 41 12.37 16.40 5.75
CA ALA A 41 11.00 15.91 5.93
C ALA A 41 10.61 14.97 4.79
N PRO A 42 9.70 14.03 5.03
CA PRO A 42 9.13 13.24 3.95
C PRO A 42 8.21 14.10 3.07
N THR A 43 8.01 13.72 1.82
CA THR A 43 7.07 14.41 0.91
C THR A 43 5.62 14.40 1.41
N THR A 44 5.28 13.45 2.28
CA THR A 44 3.97 13.41 2.95
C THR A 44 3.68 14.58 3.88
N SER A 45 4.71 15.34 4.28
CA SER A 45 4.57 16.55 5.09
C SER A 45 4.62 17.82 4.25
N LEU A 46 4.54 17.69 2.93
CA LEU A 46 4.71 18.81 1.99
C LEU A 46 3.65 19.90 2.18
N GLY A 47 2.38 19.52 2.34
CA GLY A 47 1.30 20.47 2.61
C GLY A 47 1.55 21.29 3.87
N ASP A 48 1.88 20.63 4.98
CA ASP A 48 2.16 21.28 6.28
C ASP A 48 3.39 22.20 6.18
N ILE A 49 4.40 21.80 5.38
CA ILE A 49 5.61 22.61 5.18
C ILE A 49 5.32 23.84 4.32
N ILE A 50 4.48 23.73 3.31
CA ILE A 50 4.04 24.88 2.49
C ILE A 50 3.21 25.84 3.34
N GLU A 51 2.28 25.34 4.16
CA GLU A 51 1.50 26.14 5.07
C GLU A 51 2.41 26.88 6.08
N TRP A 52 3.39 26.18 6.66
CA TRP A 52 4.41 26.77 7.50
C TRP A 52 5.23 27.83 6.77
N ALA A 53 5.66 27.57 5.53
CA ALA A 53 6.43 28.49 4.73
C ALA A 53 5.64 29.77 4.44
N ASN A 54 4.37 29.65 4.03
CA ASN A 54 3.48 30.77 3.77
C ASN A 54 3.24 31.63 5.03
N LYS A 55 3.05 31.00 6.19
CA LYS A 55 2.89 31.68 7.47
C LYS A 55 4.07 32.59 7.82
N PHE A 56 5.27 32.20 7.39
CA PHE A 56 6.51 32.95 7.67
C PHE A 56 7.06 33.71 6.46
N GLU A 57 6.23 33.87 5.41
CA GLU A 57 6.60 34.55 4.16
C GLU A 57 7.89 34.02 3.52
N ILE A 58 8.09 32.67 3.64
CA ILE A 58 9.21 31.98 3.04
C ILE A 58 8.80 31.57 1.62
N ASN A 59 9.60 31.96 0.64
CA ASN A 59 9.37 31.60 -0.74
C ASN A 59 9.45 30.08 -0.93
N VAL A 60 8.38 29.49 -1.46
CA VAL A 60 8.32 28.09 -1.89
C VAL A 60 8.73 28.03 -3.36
N PRO A 61 9.78 27.28 -3.71
CA PRO A 61 10.20 27.14 -5.10
C PRO A 61 9.09 26.54 -5.98
N GLU A 62 9.04 26.95 -7.23
CA GLU A 62 8.00 26.54 -8.18
C GLU A 62 7.95 25.03 -8.41
N ASP A 63 9.10 24.36 -8.44
CA ASP A 63 9.20 22.90 -8.54
C ASP A 63 8.60 22.18 -7.32
N VAL A 64 8.75 22.73 -6.12
CA VAL A 64 8.16 22.20 -4.88
C VAL A 64 6.65 22.43 -4.87
N GLN A 65 6.19 23.63 -5.29
CA GLN A 65 4.76 23.92 -5.40
C GLN A 65 4.09 23.03 -6.43
N HIS A 66 4.65 22.90 -7.61
CA HIS A 66 4.14 22.02 -8.67
C HIS A 66 4.02 20.56 -8.22
N TYR A 67 5.03 20.06 -7.50
CA TYR A 67 4.96 18.72 -6.93
C TYR A 67 3.81 18.59 -5.91
N ALA A 68 3.59 19.63 -5.08
CA ALA A 68 2.48 19.64 -4.14
C ALA A 68 1.11 19.63 -4.83
N ASP A 69 0.97 20.37 -5.90
CA ASP A 69 -0.28 20.45 -6.67
C ASP A 69 -0.61 19.12 -7.31
N ILE A 70 0.40 18.43 -7.88
CA ILE A 70 0.23 17.07 -8.44
C ILE A 70 -0.19 16.07 -7.35
N GLU A 71 0.44 16.09 -6.18
CA GLU A 71 0.09 15.17 -5.10
C GLU A 71 -1.31 15.46 -4.52
N ALA A 72 -1.70 16.73 -4.40
CA ALA A 72 -3.05 17.13 -3.99
C ALA A 72 -4.13 16.70 -5.00
N GLU A 73 -3.85 16.80 -6.29
CA GLU A 73 -4.74 16.34 -7.36
C GLU A 73 -4.91 14.81 -7.31
N LYS A 74 -3.82 14.05 -7.13
CA LYS A 74 -3.88 12.59 -6.95
C LYS A 74 -4.69 12.19 -5.72
N GLU A 75 -4.53 12.92 -4.61
CA GLU A 75 -5.29 12.64 -3.39
C GLU A 75 -6.78 12.95 -3.59
N THR A 76 -7.10 14.07 -4.22
CA THR A 76 -8.49 14.44 -4.54
C THR A 76 -9.13 13.41 -5.47
N THR A 77 -8.43 13.00 -6.51
CA THR A 77 -8.88 11.94 -7.44
C THR A 77 -9.15 10.65 -6.69
N ALA A 78 -8.27 10.26 -5.79
CA ALA A 78 -8.44 9.04 -5.01
C ALA A 78 -9.62 9.12 -4.02
N ILE A 79 -9.84 10.28 -3.40
CA ILE A 79 -11.02 10.50 -2.54
C ILE A 79 -12.31 10.39 -3.37
N ASN A 80 -12.34 10.97 -4.56
CA ASN A 80 -13.48 10.88 -5.46
C ASN A 80 -13.74 9.44 -5.90
N LEU A 81 -12.70 8.70 -6.30
CA LEU A 81 -12.81 7.28 -6.65
C LEU A 81 -13.28 6.42 -5.47
N SER A 82 -12.84 6.73 -4.25
CA SER A 82 -13.27 5.98 -3.05
C SER A 82 -14.75 6.17 -2.70
N LYS A 83 -15.37 7.24 -3.19
CA LYS A 83 -16.81 7.55 -3.02
C LYS A 83 -17.63 7.16 -4.24
N ALA A 84 -17.00 6.75 -5.33
CA ALA A 84 -17.68 6.36 -6.55
C ALA A 84 -18.51 5.09 -6.31
N VAL A 85 -19.71 5.07 -6.89
CA VAL A 85 -20.62 3.91 -6.86
C VAL A 85 -20.52 3.07 -8.13
N ASP A 86 -19.83 3.59 -9.15
CA ASP A 86 -19.55 2.93 -10.44
C ASP A 86 -18.31 3.56 -11.10
N ALA A 87 -17.72 2.87 -12.07
CA ALA A 87 -16.63 3.36 -12.92
C ALA A 87 -16.68 2.71 -14.30
N ASP A 88 -16.26 3.43 -15.32
CA ASP A 88 -16.11 2.89 -16.66
C ASP A 88 -14.80 2.11 -16.77
N ILE A 89 -14.86 0.81 -16.44
CA ILE A 89 -13.75 -0.14 -16.55
C ILE A 89 -14.19 -1.30 -17.40
N ASN A 90 -13.44 -1.55 -18.45
CA ASN A 90 -13.60 -2.72 -19.32
C ASN A 90 -12.33 -3.60 -19.21
N ILE A 91 -12.54 -4.89 -18.92
CA ILE A 91 -11.46 -5.90 -18.81
C ILE A 91 -11.86 -7.09 -19.68
N PRO A 92 -11.52 -7.06 -20.98
CA PRO A 92 -12.03 -8.07 -21.94
C PRO A 92 -11.65 -9.51 -21.62
N ALA A 93 -10.52 -9.73 -20.92
CA ALA A 93 -10.08 -11.06 -20.53
C ALA A 93 -10.86 -11.65 -19.34
N LEU A 94 -11.54 -10.80 -18.57
CA LEU A 94 -12.32 -11.23 -17.41
C LEU A 94 -13.67 -11.79 -17.88
N GLN A 95 -13.91 -13.07 -17.60
CA GLN A 95 -15.15 -13.76 -18.03
C GLN A 95 -16.35 -13.47 -17.13
N LEU A 96 -16.11 -12.94 -15.94
CA LEU A 96 -17.16 -12.58 -14.98
C LEU A 96 -17.44 -11.07 -15.01
N ASN A 97 -18.73 -10.71 -15.05
CA ASN A 97 -19.13 -9.32 -15.03
C ASN A 97 -18.95 -8.70 -13.64
N LEU A 98 -18.34 -7.52 -13.61
CA LEU A 98 -18.24 -6.73 -12.39
C LEU A 98 -19.54 -5.92 -12.15
N TYR A 99 -20.02 -5.95 -10.92
CA TYR A 99 -21.06 -5.03 -10.48
C TYR A 99 -20.56 -3.58 -10.45
N PRO A 100 -21.45 -2.56 -10.50
CA PRO A 100 -21.04 -1.16 -10.48
C PRO A 100 -20.04 -0.82 -9.36
N TYR A 101 -20.35 -1.18 -8.11
CA TYR A 101 -19.45 -0.94 -6.97
C TYR A 101 -18.10 -1.67 -7.08
N GLN A 102 -18.07 -2.85 -7.72
CA GLN A 102 -16.82 -3.57 -7.97
C GLN A 102 -15.97 -2.84 -9.01
N ARG A 103 -16.60 -2.30 -10.08
CA ARG A 103 -15.89 -1.46 -11.05
C ARG A 103 -15.28 -0.23 -10.38
N ALA A 104 -16.04 0.43 -9.50
CA ALA A 104 -15.52 1.55 -8.71
C ALA A 104 -14.33 1.13 -7.81
N GLY A 105 -14.43 -0.01 -7.13
CA GLY A 105 -13.35 -0.58 -6.32
C GLY A 105 -12.10 -0.93 -7.14
N VAL A 106 -12.28 -1.49 -8.34
CA VAL A 106 -11.18 -1.78 -9.27
C VAL A 106 -10.51 -0.49 -9.75
N ALA A 107 -11.30 0.55 -10.11
CA ALA A 107 -10.75 1.86 -10.51
C ALA A 107 -9.90 2.48 -9.40
N TYR A 108 -10.43 2.50 -8.18
CA TYR A 108 -9.72 2.98 -7.00
C TYR A 108 -8.41 2.21 -6.77
N ALA A 109 -8.47 0.88 -6.78
CA ALA A 109 -7.31 0.04 -6.50
C ALA A 109 -6.25 0.13 -7.61
N THR A 110 -6.66 0.31 -8.87
CA THR A 110 -5.76 0.55 -10.01
C THR A 110 -4.99 1.85 -9.86
N GLU A 111 -5.66 2.93 -9.44
CA GLU A 111 -5.03 4.23 -9.20
C GLU A 111 -4.09 4.17 -7.98
N LYS A 112 -4.53 3.59 -6.88
CA LYS A 112 -3.75 3.53 -5.63
C LYS A 112 -2.64 2.50 -5.64
N LYS A 113 -2.77 1.41 -6.39
CA LYS A 113 -1.84 0.27 -6.49
C LYS A 113 -1.56 -0.43 -5.15
N ARG A 114 -1.49 0.30 -4.05
CA ARG A 114 -1.20 -0.20 -2.69
C ARG A 114 -2.31 0.24 -1.75
N CYS A 115 -3.33 -0.61 -1.59
CA CYS A 115 -4.54 -0.24 -0.87
C CYS A 115 -5.24 -1.44 -0.22
N PHE A 116 -6.28 -1.12 0.54
CA PHE A 116 -7.26 -2.08 1.01
C PHE A 116 -8.44 -2.15 0.05
N ILE A 117 -8.94 -3.35 -0.18
CA ILE A 117 -10.28 -3.61 -0.71
C ILE A 117 -11.08 -4.13 0.50
N ALA A 118 -11.84 -3.22 1.12
CA ALA A 118 -12.44 -3.41 2.43
C ALA A 118 -13.96 -3.55 2.39
N ASP A 119 -14.50 -4.01 1.27
CA ASP A 119 -15.92 -4.31 1.13
C ASP A 119 -16.36 -5.40 2.12
N GLU A 120 -17.64 -5.43 2.45
CA GLU A 120 -18.21 -6.45 3.31
C GLU A 120 -17.99 -7.87 2.77
N MET A 121 -18.17 -8.87 3.63
CA MET A 121 -18.05 -10.28 3.23
C MET A 121 -19.07 -10.60 2.12
N GLY A 122 -18.66 -11.42 1.15
CA GLY A 122 -19.53 -11.83 0.03
C GLY A 122 -19.59 -10.86 -1.14
N LEU A 123 -19.06 -9.63 -1.04
CA LEU A 123 -19.12 -8.61 -2.11
C LEU A 123 -18.05 -8.78 -3.21
N GLY A 124 -17.40 -9.93 -3.28
CA GLY A 124 -16.54 -10.28 -4.41
C GLY A 124 -15.18 -9.60 -4.44
N LYS A 125 -14.57 -9.29 -3.27
CA LYS A 125 -13.22 -8.70 -3.16
C LYS A 125 -12.16 -9.46 -3.96
N SER A 126 -12.24 -10.80 -3.97
CA SER A 126 -11.32 -11.64 -4.74
C SER A 126 -11.41 -11.38 -6.24
N LEU A 127 -12.65 -11.21 -6.78
CA LEU A 127 -12.86 -10.88 -8.18
C LEU A 127 -12.31 -9.48 -8.51
N GLN A 128 -12.49 -8.50 -7.63
CA GLN A 128 -11.91 -7.18 -7.79
C GLN A 128 -10.37 -7.24 -7.83
N ALA A 129 -9.74 -8.03 -6.96
CA ALA A 129 -8.28 -8.17 -6.95
C ALA A 129 -7.74 -8.84 -8.24
N LEU A 130 -8.43 -9.84 -8.77
CA LEU A 130 -8.13 -10.44 -10.08
C LEU A 130 -8.30 -9.40 -11.20
N ALA A 131 -9.38 -8.64 -11.16
CA ALA A 131 -9.68 -7.59 -12.12
C ALA A 131 -8.61 -6.49 -12.13
N VAL A 132 -8.13 -6.05 -10.95
CA VAL A 132 -7.02 -5.09 -10.84
C VAL A 132 -5.73 -5.66 -11.45
N THR A 133 -5.40 -6.91 -11.13
CA THR A 133 -4.19 -7.56 -11.64
C THR A 133 -4.22 -7.67 -13.16
N GLU A 134 -5.36 -8.09 -13.73
CA GLU A 134 -5.55 -8.19 -15.18
C GLU A 134 -5.52 -6.82 -15.85
N HIS A 135 -6.28 -5.86 -15.34
CA HIS A 135 -6.36 -4.50 -15.89
C HIS A 135 -5.00 -3.80 -15.92
N THR A 136 -4.19 -3.97 -14.87
CA THR A 136 -2.86 -3.35 -14.77
C THR A 136 -1.78 -4.18 -15.43
N ASN A 137 -2.08 -5.40 -15.87
CA ASN A 137 -1.13 -6.39 -16.43
C ASN A 137 0.12 -6.57 -15.54
N GLN A 138 -0.07 -6.61 -14.21
CA GLN A 138 1.01 -6.72 -13.23
C GLN A 138 1.20 -8.20 -12.81
N TYR A 139 1.85 -8.97 -13.69
CA TYR A 139 2.20 -10.37 -13.49
C TYR A 139 3.71 -10.58 -13.32
N PRO A 140 4.15 -11.66 -12.65
CA PRO A 140 3.34 -12.64 -11.92
C PRO A 140 2.74 -12.09 -10.62
N ALA A 141 1.67 -12.71 -10.12
CA ALA A 141 0.95 -12.33 -8.91
C ALA A 141 1.08 -13.42 -7.83
N LEU A 142 1.31 -13.00 -6.58
CA LEU A 142 1.30 -13.85 -5.41
C LEU A 142 0.03 -13.62 -4.59
N ILE A 143 -0.72 -14.67 -4.37
CA ILE A 143 -1.92 -14.68 -3.51
C ILE A 143 -1.59 -15.42 -2.22
N VAL A 144 -1.75 -14.74 -1.10
CA VAL A 144 -1.60 -15.31 0.25
C VAL A 144 -2.98 -15.31 0.91
N CYS A 145 -3.45 -16.48 1.29
CA CYS A 145 -4.80 -16.64 1.85
C CYS A 145 -4.82 -17.62 3.03
N PRO A 146 -5.92 -17.73 3.79
CA PRO A 146 -6.14 -18.85 4.68
C PRO A 146 -6.01 -20.19 3.93
N PRO A 147 -5.40 -21.23 4.55
CA PRO A 147 -5.17 -22.52 3.87
C PRO A 147 -6.44 -23.16 3.28
N SER A 148 -7.59 -22.94 3.92
CA SER A 148 -8.89 -23.43 3.44
C SER A 148 -9.36 -22.80 2.14
N LEU A 149 -8.85 -21.60 1.78
CA LEU A 149 -9.27 -20.86 0.60
C LEU A 149 -8.34 -21.04 -0.61
N ILE A 150 -7.27 -21.83 -0.50
CA ILE A 150 -6.32 -22.04 -1.61
C ILE A 150 -7.04 -22.61 -2.85
N GLN A 151 -7.87 -23.62 -2.66
CA GLN A 151 -8.61 -24.23 -3.77
C GLN A 151 -9.68 -23.30 -4.33
N ASP A 152 -10.33 -22.52 -3.49
CA ASP A 152 -11.35 -21.54 -3.91
C ASP A 152 -10.73 -20.44 -4.79
N TRP A 153 -9.53 -19.98 -4.43
CA TRP A 153 -8.77 -19.04 -5.24
C TRP A 153 -8.39 -19.64 -6.59
N HIS A 154 -7.89 -20.89 -6.61
CA HIS A 154 -7.54 -21.58 -7.83
C HIS A 154 -8.76 -21.72 -8.77
N ASN A 155 -9.90 -22.17 -8.23
CA ASN A 155 -11.14 -22.31 -8.98
C ASN A 155 -11.63 -20.96 -9.53
N LYS A 156 -11.56 -19.91 -8.71
CA LYS A 156 -11.98 -18.55 -9.11
C LYS A 156 -11.11 -17.98 -10.22
N ILE A 157 -9.80 -18.23 -10.20
CA ILE A 157 -8.91 -17.82 -11.30
C ILE A 157 -9.31 -18.54 -12.59
N ASN A 158 -9.51 -19.84 -12.55
CA ASN A 158 -9.91 -20.62 -13.73
C ASN A 158 -11.27 -20.17 -14.28
N GLU A 159 -12.21 -19.79 -13.41
CA GLU A 159 -13.53 -19.29 -13.82
C GLU A 159 -13.45 -17.88 -14.41
N ALA A 160 -12.74 -16.98 -13.73
CA ALA A 160 -12.70 -15.56 -14.10
C ALA A 160 -11.70 -15.27 -15.24
N LEU A 161 -10.59 -16.00 -15.29
CA LEU A 161 -9.45 -15.77 -16.18
C LEU A 161 -8.92 -17.11 -16.75
N PRO A 162 -9.70 -17.85 -17.56
CA PRO A 162 -9.36 -19.21 -18.00
C PRO A 162 -8.07 -19.31 -18.82
N ASN A 163 -7.58 -18.20 -19.36
CA ASN A 163 -6.33 -18.14 -20.10
C ASN A 163 -5.10 -17.88 -19.22
N ARG A 164 -5.28 -17.74 -17.89
CA ARG A 164 -4.22 -17.53 -16.94
C ARG A 164 -3.87 -18.80 -16.18
N THR A 165 -2.60 -18.96 -15.90
CA THR A 165 -2.09 -20.12 -15.16
C THR A 165 -2.06 -19.85 -13.67
N ALA A 166 -2.46 -20.86 -12.87
CA ALA A 166 -2.42 -20.80 -11.42
C ALA A 166 -1.74 -22.02 -10.83
N ASN A 167 -0.88 -21.82 -9.82
CA ASN A 167 -0.20 -22.87 -9.09
C ASN A 167 -0.39 -22.72 -7.57
N ASN A 168 -0.71 -23.82 -6.90
CA ASN A 168 -0.92 -23.89 -5.46
C ASN A 168 0.34 -24.41 -4.76
N ILE A 169 0.86 -23.70 -3.77
CA ILE A 169 1.90 -24.20 -2.87
C ILE A 169 1.24 -24.72 -1.59
N GLN A 170 1.16 -26.05 -1.47
CA GLN A 170 0.52 -26.71 -0.32
C GLN A 170 1.52 -27.22 0.72
N GLY A 171 2.70 -27.62 0.29
CA GLY A 171 3.71 -28.25 1.13
C GLY A 171 4.97 -27.40 1.34
N ARG A 172 5.76 -27.75 2.36
CA ARG A 172 7.05 -27.09 2.61
C ARG A 172 8.15 -27.48 1.63
N LYS A 173 7.97 -28.61 0.93
CA LYS A 173 8.97 -29.14 -0.03
C LYS A 173 8.73 -28.64 -1.46
N GLU A 174 7.60 -28.02 -1.70
CA GLU A 174 7.27 -27.49 -3.02
C GLU A 174 8.08 -26.23 -3.31
N THR A 175 8.55 -26.12 -4.54
CA THR A 175 9.27 -24.90 -4.97
C THR A 175 8.28 -23.99 -5.68
N PRO A 176 8.26 -22.69 -5.36
CA PRO A 176 7.44 -21.73 -6.11
C PRO A 176 7.80 -21.79 -7.59
N PRO A 177 6.82 -21.93 -8.48
CA PRO A 177 7.08 -22.00 -9.91
C PRO A 177 7.58 -20.67 -10.45
N ASN A 178 8.46 -20.72 -11.46
CA ASN A 178 9.02 -19.51 -12.08
C ASN A 178 8.14 -18.94 -13.20
N GLU A 179 7.22 -19.74 -13.75
CA GLU A 179 6.47 -19.40 -14.97
C GLU A 179 4.96 -19.64 -14.79
N THR A 180 4.37 -18.97 -13.82
CA THR A 180 2.91 -18.96 -13.64
C THR A 180 2.41 -17.55 -13.43
N ASP A 181 1.21 -17.25 -13.95
CA ASP A 181 0.59 -15.94 -13.75
C ASP A 181 0.23 -15.73 -12.28
N TYR A 182 -0.29 -16.78 -11.62
CA TYR A 182 -0.69 -16.74 -10.21
C TYR A 182 -0.04 -17.84 -9.39
N THR A 183 0.57 -17.48 -8.27
CA THR A 183 1.02 -18.40 -7.24
C THR A 183 0.16 -18.23 -6.00
N ILE A 184 -0.43 -19.32 -5.48
CA ILE A 184 -1.33 -19.27 -4.32
C ILE A 184 -0.68 -20.04 -3.17
N ILE A 185 -0.61 -19.41 -1.99
CA ILE A 185 0.01 -19.99 -0.80
C ILE A 185 -0.78 -19.66 0.46
N GLY A 186 -0.83 -20.60 1.39
CA GLY A 186 -1.41 -20.37 2.70
C GLY A 186 -0.48 -19.59 3.65
N TYR A 187 -1.05 -18.75 4.53
CA TYR A 187 -0.30 -18.00 5.56
C TYR A 187 0.61 -18.89 6.42
N SER A 188 0.22 -20.15 6.65
CA SER A 188 1.00 -21.11 7.45
C SER A 188 2.35 -21.46 6.82
N ASN A 189 2.45 -21.45 5.51
CA ASN A 189 3.63 -21.80 4.74
C ASN A 189 4.45 -20.60 4.29
N LEU A 190 3.89 -19.37 4.38
CA LEU A 190 4.48 -18.15 3.86
C LEU A 190 5.90 -17.90 4.38
N ASN A 191 6.11 -18.06 5.69
CA ASN A 191 7.44 -17.81 6.28
C ASN A 191 8.49 -18.83 5.82
N HIS A 192 8.09 -20.07 5.54
CA HIS A 192 8.99 -21.10 5.04
C HIS A 192 9.50 -20.77 3.64
N HIS A 193 8.60 -20.31 2.76
CA HIS A 193 8.90 -20.03 1.36
C HIS A 193 9.34 -18.60 1.09
N LYS A 194 9.43 -17.72 2.10
CA LYS A 194 9.65 -16.28 1.92
C LYS A 194 10.83 -15.90 1.04
N SER A 195 11.94 -16.64 1.14
CA SER A 195 13.15 -16.36 0.36
C SER A 195 12.98 -16.72 -1.11
N ALA A 196 12.38 -17.87 -1.41
CA ALA A 196 12.08 -18.30 -2.76
C ALA A 196 11.04 -17.37 -3.41
N LEU A 197 9.94 -17.06 -2.68
CA LEU A 197 8.90 -16.15 -3.15
C LEU A 197 9.43 -14.75 -3.44
N LYS A 198 10.35 -14.25 -2.63
CA LYS A 198 10.96 -12.93 -2.85
C LYS A 198 11.77 -12.86 -4.17
N ASN A 199 12.34 -13.98 -4.59
CA ASN A 199 13.17 -14.06 -5.80
C ASN A 199 12.36 -14.26 -7.10
N ASN A 200 11.05 -14.53 -7.00
CA ASN A 200 10.18 -14.78 -8.16
C ASN A 200 9.70 -13.51 -8.89
N ASN A 201 10.19 -12.34 -8.51
CA ASN A 201 9.89 -11.07 -9.17
C ASN A 201 8.39 -10.77 -9.31
N TYR A 202 7.57 -11.11 -8.32
CA TYR A 202 6.15 -10.79 -8.32
C TYR A 202 5.92 -9.30 -8.48
N LYS A 203 4.95 -8.94 -9.31
CA LYS A 203 4.50 -7.56 -9.51
C LYS A 203 3.20 -7.24 -8.77
N THR A 204 2.45 -8.27 -8.40
CA THR A 204 1.25 -8.12 -7.57
C THR A 204 1.35 -9.04 -6.34
N LEU A 205 1.04 -8.47 -5.16
CA LEU A 205 0.82 -9.19 -3.91
C LEU A 205 -0.61 -8.99 -3.44
N ILE A 206 -1.34 -10.08 -3.30
CA ILE A 206 -2.71 -10.09 -2.76
C ILE A 206 -2.67 -10.81 -1.42
N LEU A 207 -3.10 -10.15 -0.35
CA LEU A 207 -3.28 -10.76 0.97
C LEU A 207 -4.77 -10.86 1.27
N ASP A 208 -5.33 -12.05 1.11
CA ASP A 208 -6.73 -12.31 1.43
C ASP A 208 -6.92 -12.54 2.93
N GLU A 209 -8.01 -12.05 3.48
CA GLU A 209 -8.24 -11.95 4.92
C GLU A 209 -7.02 -11.35 5.63
N SER A 210 -6.60 -10.17 5.17
CA SER A 210 -5.34 -9.51 5.60
C SER A 210 -5.25 -9.25 7.11
N HIS A 211 -6.36 -9.34 7.85
CA HIS A 211 -6.37 -9.33 9.31
C HIS A 211 -5.55 -10.47 9.95
N TYR A 212 -5.22 -11.54 9.19
CA TYR A 212 -4.23 -12.54 9.62
C TYR A 212 -2.84 -11.93 9.88
N CYS A 213 -2.55 -10.76 9.29
CA CYS A 213 -1.31 -10.00 9.48
C CYS A 213 -1.40 -8.90 10.54
N LYS A 214 -2.42 -8.87 11.40
CA LYS A 214 -2.61 -7.84 12.43
C LYS A 214 -1.52 -7.80 13.49
N ASN A 215 -0.92 -8.94 13.83
CA ASN A 215 0.15 -9.02 14.81
C ASN A 215 1.52 -8.82 14.14
N ARG A 216 2.18 -7.69 14.44
CA ARG A 216 3.48 -7.31 13.86
C ARG A 216 4.62 -8.28 14.18
N THR A 217 4.56 -8.99 15.31
CA THR A 217 5.60 -9.93 15.75
C THR A 217 5.46 -11.31 15.13
N ALA A 218 4.27 -11.64 14.60
CA ALA A 218 3.99 -12.93 14.00
C ALA A 218 4.87 -13.20 12.77
N GLN A 219 5.34 -14.44 12.62
CA GLN A 219 6.23 -14.83 11.51
C GLN A 219 5.59 -14.62 10.13
N ARG A 220 4.28 -14.90 9.98
CA ARG A 220 3.53 -14.66 8.76
C ARG A 220 3.50 -13.17 8.37
N THR A 221 3.32 -12.27 9.35
CA THR A 221 3.33 -10.81 9.14
C THR A 221 4.70 -10.31 8.72
N LYS A 222 5.75 -10.78 9.39
CA LYS A 222 7.14 -10.47 9.02
C LYS A 222 7.47 -10.97 7.61
N ALA A 223 6.99 -12.16 7.24
CA ALA A 223 7.18 -12.73 5.91
C ALA A 223 6.43 -11.91 4.85
N ALA A 224 5.15 -11.59 5.06
CA ALA A 224 4.37 -10.74 4.17
C ALA A 224 5.03 -9.36 3.97
N LYS A 225 5.49 -8.72 5.05
CA LYS A 225 6.22 -7.45 4.99
C LYS A 225 7.55 -7.55 4.23
N ASN A 226 8.27 -8.67 4.34
CA ASN A 226 9.51 -8.88 3.57
C ASN A 226 9.23 -9.05 2.08
N ILE A 227 8.19 -9.79 1.72
CA ILE A 227 7.78 -10.01 0.33
C ILE A 227 7.24 -8.71 -0.26
N SER A 228 6.43 -7.94 0.48
CA SER A 228 5.88 -6.68 -0.02
C SER A 228 6.96 -5.68 -0.43
N LYS A 229 8.13 -5.70 0.22
CA LYS A 229 9.28 -4.86 -0.13
C LYS A 229 9.97 -5.26 -1.44
N SER A 230 9.72 -6.46 -1.96
CA SER A 230 10.25 -6.89 -3.26
C SER A 230 9.28 -6.60 -4.41
N ILE A 231 8.05 -6.20 -4.11
CA ILE A 231 7.10 -5.72 -5.12
C ILE A 231 7.58 -4.35 -5.63
N PRO A 232 7.76 -4.16 -6.93
CA PRO A 232 8.23 -2.89 -7.49
C PRO A 232 7.24 -1.75 -7.18
N ASP A 233 7.72 -0.50 -7.26
CA ASP A 233 6.90 0.67 -6.89
C ASP A 233 5.66 0.84 -7.78
N ASN A 234 5.74 0.43 -9.03
CA ASN A 234 4.61 0.40 -9.96
C ASN A 234 3.73 -0.84 -9.83
N GLY A 235 4.10 -1.80 -8.98
CA GLY A 235 3.36 -3.03 -8.73
C GLY A 235 2.23 -2.86 -7.71
N ASN A 236 1.35 -3.85 -7.65
CA ASN A 236 0.17 -3.81 -6.80
C ASN A 236 0.39 -4.55 -5.45
N ILE A 237 -0.10 -3.97 -4.37
CA ILE A 237 -0.24 -4.64 -3.06
C ILE A 237 -1.66 -4.44 -2.58
N LEU A 238 -2.46 -5.50 -2.64
CA LEU A 238 -3.89 -5.46 -2.35
C LEU A 238 -4.18 -6.25 -1.07
N LEU A 239 -4.73 -5.58 -0.07
CA LEU A 239 -5.15 -6.19 1.19
C LEU A 239 -6.67 -6.35 1.19
N LEU A 240 -7.14 -7.60 1.15
CA LEU A 240 -8.57 -7.90 1.14
C LEU A 240 -9.02 -8.25 2.55
N THR A 241 -10.03 -7.57 3.06
CA THR A 241 -10.63 -7.88 4.36
C THR A 241 -12.01 -7.24 4.50
N GLY A 242 -12.97 -7.94 5.07
CA GLY A 242 -14.24 -7.34 5.48
C GLY A 242 -14.15 -6.61 6.83
N THR A 243 -13.06 -6.81 7.57
CA THR A 243 -12.85 -6.27 8.92
C THR A 243 -11.42 -5.75 9.05
N PRO A 244 -11.09 -4.58 8.46
CA PRO A 244 -9.73 -4.05 8.48
C PRO A 244 -9.21 -3.75 9.90
N ILE A 245 -10.10 -3.38 10.81
CA ILE A 245 -9.82 -3.17 12.24
C ILE A 245 -10.76 -4.09 13.02
N THR A 246 -10.21 -5.12 13.65
CA THR A 246 -11.03 -6.10 14.43
C THR A 246 -11.27 -5.65 15.86
N ASN A 247 -10.23 -5.21 16.57
CA ASN A 247 -10.32 -4.86 17.99
C ASN A 247 -9.66 -3.51 18.32
N ARG A 248 -8.46 -3.28 17.83
CA ARG A 248 -7.63 -2.11 18.19
C ARG A 248 -7.00 -1.46 16.97
N PRO A 249 -6.85 -0.13 16.96
CA PRO A 249 -6.18 0.58 15.87
C PRO A 249 -4.72 0.13 15.64
N ASP A 250 -4.02 -0.36 16.68
CA ASP A 250 -2.64 -0.84 16.58
C ASP A 250 -2.50 -2.08 15.67
N GLU A 251 -3.56 -2.89 15.55
CA GLU A 251 -3.61 -4.03 14.62
C GLU A 251 -3.53 -3.60 13.15
N TYR A 252 -3.96 -2.38 12.86
CA TYR A 252 -3.92 -1.80 11.51
C TYR A 252 -2.50 -1.38 11.10
N ALA A 253 -1.66 -1.01 12.08
CA ALA A 253 -0.29 -0.56 11.81
C ALA A 253 0.54 -1.59 11.03
N ALA A 254 0.39 -2.90 11.34
CA ALA A 254 1.10 -3.96 10.63
C ALA A 254 0.71 -4.03 9.15
N GLN A 255 -0.57 -3.85 8.85
CA GLN A 255 -1.10 -3.87 7.49
C GLN A 255 -0.68 -2.61 6.72
N LEU A 256 -0.68 -1.44 7.36
CA LEU A 256 -0.15 -0.19 6.80
C LEU A 256 1.36 -0.29 6.48
N GLU A 257 2.14 -0.99 7.31
CA GLU A 257 3.54 -1.27 7.01
C GLU A 257 3.71 -2.17 5.77
N ILE A 258 2.82 -3.15 5.56
CA ILE A 258 2.87 -4.04 4.39
C ILE A 258 2.61 -3.27 3.10
N ILE A 259 1.60 -2.39 3.08
CA ILE A 259 1.31 -1.57 1.89
C ILE A 259 2.22 -0.33 1.77
N GLY A 260 3.15 -0.12 2.72
CA GLY A 260 4.10 1.01 2.67
C GLY A 260 3.47 2.37 2.95
N GLN A 261 2.31 2.43 3.63
CA GLN A 261 1.60 3.69 3.90
C GLN A 261 1.83 4.23 5.32
N ILE A 262 2.52 3.48 6.18
CA ILE A 262 2.75 3.91 7.58
C ILE A 262 3.58 5.19 7.67
N ASP A 263 4.50 5.40 6.73
CA ASP A 263 5.37 6.58 6.70
C ASP A 263 4.59 7.85 6.33
N LYS A 264 3.49 7.73 5.56
CA LYS A 264 2.57 8.84 5.27
C LYS A 264 1.82 9.33 6.51
N LEU A 265 1.74 8.48 7.54
CA LEU A 265 1.16 8.83 8.84
C LEU A 265 2.23 9.26 9.85
N GLY A 266 3.42 9.64 9.36
CA GLY A 266 4.56 10.08 10.17
C GLY A 266 5.36 8.94 10.79
N GLY A 267 5.18 7.72 10.30
CA GLY A 267 5.82 6.51 10.82
C GLY A 267 5.08 5.90 12.02
N LEU A 268 5.55 4.74 12.42
CA LEU A 268 4.87 3.90 13.40
C LEU A 268 4.61 4.60 14.74
N TRP A 269 5.60 5.34 15.26
CA TRP A 269 5.48 5.99 16.56
C TRP A 269 4.41 7.09 16.56
N ASN A 270 4.36 7.91 15.51
CA ASN A 270 3.36 8.96 15.37
C ASN A 270 1.97 8.36 15.14
N PHE A 271 1.88 7.26 14.38
CA PHE A 271 0.63 6.51 14.25
C PHE A 271 0.11 6.05 15.61
N TYR A 272 0.96 5.45 16.45
CA TYR A 272 0.56 5.01 17.78
C TYR A 272 0.13 6.16 18.69
N LYS A 273 0.89 7.26 18.72
CA LYS A 273 0.51 8.45 19.50
C LYS A 273 -0.84 9.02 19.07
N ARG A 274 -1.06 9.12 17.77
CA ARG A 274 -2.25 9.79 17.22
C ARG A 274 -3.51 8.93 17.27
N TYR A 275 -3.38 7.63 17.04
CA TYR A 275 -4.53 6.75 16.82
C TYR A 275 -4.69 5.64 17.86
N CYS A 276 -3.67 5.36 18.67
CA CYS A 276 -3.67 4.26 19.61
C CYS A 276 -3.54 4.70 21.08
N ALA A 277 -3.67 5.99 21.38
CA ALA A 277 -3.50 6.57 22.71
C ALA A 277 -2.20 6.11 23.42
N ALA A 278 -1.12 5.92 22.67
CA ALA A 278 0.19 5.61 23.23
C ALA A 278 0.84 6.91 23.74
N TYR A 279 1.16 6.92 25.03
CA TYR A 279 1.86 8.01 25.71
C TYR A 279 3.37 7.78 25.74
#